data_dbd64cad526672d45f248367efd3daf1
#
_entry.id   dbd64cad526672d45f248367efd3daf1
#
_cell.length_a   1.000
_cell.length_b   1.000
_cell.length_c   1.000
_cell.angle_alpha   90.00
_cell.angle_beta   90.00
_cell.angle_gamma   90.00
#
_symmetry.space_group_name_H-M   'P 1'
#
loop_
_entity.id
_entity.type
_entity.pdbx_description
1 polymer ?
#
loop_
_entity_poly.entity_id
_entity_poly.type
_entity_poly.pdbx_seq_one_letter_code
_entity_poly.pdbx_strand_id
1 'polypeptide(L)'
;MTPSEVSFPRLRARTQRFTLGVPRTFTICAEGARVLFLRAAAGDDPRTGLWVIDASDRVERIVVDPTDDGELTAAERARRERLREGASGVVSYAADDAGRVVAYAAGGRLCVVDVDSGEVREVSSATACFDPRPDPTGSRVAFVHGTELKVVEVDGSDERVVASDPEETVSWGRAEFVAAEEMGRYRGYWWAPDGLSLLVARVDEAPVARWWIA
;
A
#
# COMPACT_ATOMS: atom_id res chain seq x y z
N MET A 1 23.42 32.75 17.29
CA MET A 1 23.60 31.32 17.66
C MET A 1 23.91 30.56 16.38
N THR A 2 25.13 30.10 16.19
CA THR A 2 25.51 29.21 15.09
C THR A 2 24.69 27.92 15.18
N PRO A 3 24.14 27.38 14.08
CA PRO A 3 23.49 26.09 14.09
C PRO A 3 24.48 25.06 14.61
N SER A 4 24.16 24.37 15.71
CA SER A 4 25.02 23.29 16.21
C SER A 4 25.16 22.25 15.11
N GLU A 5 26.39 22.06 14.62
CA GLU A 5 26.67 21.02 13.63
C GLU A 5 26.18 19.69 14.16
N VAL A 6 25.21 19.10 13.45
CA VAL A 6 24.69 17.78 13.80
C VAL A 6 25.79 16.77 13.54
N SER A 7 26.24 16.03 14.56
CA SER A 7 27.29 15.03 14.41
C SER A 7 26.86 13.94 13.44
N PHE A 8 27.82 13.35 12.70
CA PHE A 8 27.55 12.30 11.72
C PHE A 8 26.70 11.13 12.25
N PRO A 9 26.91 10.58 13.47
CA PRO A 9 26.03 9.52 13.99
C PRO A 9 24.58 9.97 14.14
N ARG A 10 24.35 11.20 14.59
CA ARG A 10 23.00 11.77 14.69
C ARG A 10 22.36 12.00 13.34
N LEU A 11 23.12 12.52 12.40
CA LEU A 11 22.64 12.72 11.02
C LEU A 11 22.27 11.38 10.38
N ARG A 12 23.13 10.37 10.51
CA ARG A 12 22.87 9.02 10.01
C ARG A 12 21.63 8.39 10.62
N ALA A 13 21.38 8.61 11.91
CA ALA A 13 20.17 8.13 12.58
C ALA A 13 18.91 8.88 12.09
N ARG A 14 18.94 10.22 12.05
CA ARG A 14 17.81 11.04 11.57
C ARG A 14 17.41 10.72 10.14
N THR A 15 18.37 10.48 9.27
CA THR A 15 18.13 10.20 7.85
C THR A 15 17.88 8.71 7.58
N GLN A 16 17.73 7.88 8.62
CA GLN A 16 17.63 6.42 8.51
C GLN A 16 18.74 5.85 7.59
N ARG A 17 19.98 6.19 7.88
CA ARG A 17 21.16 5.80 7.07
C ARG A 17 21.18 6.42 5.67
N PHE A 18 20.64 7.63 5.53
CA PHE A 18 20.51 8.38 4.26
C PHE A 18 19.58 7.71 3.25
N THR A 19 18.55 7.01 3.73
CA THR A 19 17.54 6.38 2.87
C THR A 19 16.28 7.22 2.71
N LEU A 20 16.01 8.16 3.64
CA LEU A 20 14.89 9.08 3.51
C LEU A 20 15.12 10.05 2.36
N GLY A 21 14.06 10.39 1.64
CA GLY A 21 14.12 11.28 0.47
C GLY A 21 14.57 10.58 -0.83
N VAL A 22 15.01 9.32 -0.77
CA VAL A 22 15.31 8.53 -1.96
C VAL A 22 14.01 8.01 -2.58
N PRO A 23 13.78 8.23 -3.89
CA PRO A 23 12.62 7.65 -4.57
C PRO A 23 12.65 6.12 -4.52
N ARG A 24 11.49 5.49 -4.27
CA ARG A 24 11.36 4.04 -4.12
C ARG A 24 9.98 3.54 -4.58
N THR A 25 9.82 2.25 -4.67
CA THR A 25 8.53 1.60 -5.03
C THR A 25 8.01 2.14 -6.36
N PHE A 26 8.84 2.03 -7.40
CA PHE A 26 8.48 2.52 -8.73
C PHE A 26 7.43 1.63 -9.39
N THR A 27 6.42 2.24 -10.00
CA THR A 27 5.46 1.59 -10.88
C THR A 27 5.48 2.30 -12.23
N ILE A 28 5.72 1.55 -13.30
CA ILE A 28 5.71 2.06 -14.67
C ILE A 28 4.34 1.74 -15.24
N CYS A 29 3.60 2.75 -15.66
CA CYS A 29 2.23 2.68 -16.17
C CYS A 29 2.15 3.22 -17.59
N ALA A 30 1.00 3.05 -18.23
CA ALA A 30 0.71 3.61 -19.55
C ALA A 30 1.82 3.30 -20.57
N GLU A 31 2.25 2.05 -20.64
CA GLU A 31 3.32 1.58 -21.57
C GLU A 31 4.63 2.39 -21.47
N GLY A 32 4.94 2.90 -20.27
CA GLY A 32 6.16 3.68 -20.01
C GLY A 32 5.95 5.19 -20.09
N ALA A 33 4.74 5.68 -20.37
CA ALA A 33 4.47 7.11 -20.43
C ALA A 33 4.39 7.76 -19.04
N ARG A 34 4.17 6.97 -17.99
CA ARG A 34 4.01 7.47 -16.61
C ARG A 34 4.77 6.60 -15.61
N VAL A 35 5.42 7.23 -14.63
CA VAL A 35 6.08 6.55 -13.51
C VAL A 35 5.55 7.12 -12.20
N LEU A 36 5.02 6.24 -11.36
CA LEU A 36 4.63 6.54 -9.99
C LEU A 36 5.71 6.06 -9.03
N PHE A 37 5.93 6.78 -7.94
CA PHE A 37 6.90 6.39 -6.92
C PHE A 37 6.62 7.03 -5.57
N LEU A 38 7.21 6.47 -4.52
CA LEU A 38 7.17 7.01 -3.17
C LEU A 38 8.43 7.80 -2.87
N ARG A 39 8.29 8.95 -2.23
CA ARG A 39 9.42 9.75 -1.75
C ARG A 39 9.01 10.64 -0.58
N ALA A 40 9.87 10.79 0.42
CA ALA A 40 9.73 11.82 1.44
C ALA A 40 10.16 13.19 0.89
N ALA A 41 9.57 14.26 1.42
CA ALA A 41 9.87 15.61 0.97
C ALA A 41 11.30 16.06 1.31
N ALA A 42 11.88 15.51 2.37
CA ALA A 42 13.24 15.82 2.82
C ALA A 42 13.97 14.56 3.31
N GLY A 43 15.30 14.64 3.34
CA GLY A 43 16.15 13.51 3.75
C GLY A 43 16.10 13.17 5.26
N ASP A 44 15.38 13.94 6.06
CA ASP A 44 15.17 13.70 7.48
C ASP A 44 13.67 13.70 7.87
N ASP A 45 12.78 13.70 6.88
CA ASP A 45 11.34 13.50 7.07
C ASP A 45 10.98 12.03 6.79
N PRO A 46 10.45 11.28 7.77
CA PRO A 46 10.06 9.89 7.56
C PRO A 46 8.74 9.75 6.79
N ARG A 47 7.99 10.83 6.59
CA ARG A 47 6.69 10.80 5.91
C ARG A 47 6.88 10.76 4.41
N THR A 48 6.38 9.70 3.78
CA THR A 48 6.41 9.53 2.33
C THR A 48 5.08 9.94 1.70
N GLY A 49 5.18 10.63 0.57
CA GLY A 49 4.07 10.95 -0.31
C GLY A 49 4.14 10.13 -1.61
N LEU A 50 3.05 10.14 -2.37
CA LEU A 50 2.99 9.59 -3.71
C LEU A 50 3.36 10.68 -4.72
N TRP A 51 4.27 10.35 -5.60
CA TRP A 51 4.77 11.21 -6.66
C TRP A 51 4.53 10.59 -8.03
N VAL A 52 4.46 11.44 -9.04
CA VAL A 52 4.37 11.03 -10.43
C VAL A 52 5.34 11.83 -11.29
N ILE A 53 5.84 11.20 -12.35
CA ILE A 53 6.53 11.84 -13.46
C ILE A 53 5.93 11.31 -14.76
N ASP A 54 5.53 12.21 -15.64
CA ASP A 54 5.07 11.90 -16.98
C ASP A 54 6.23 12.02 -17.98
N ALA A 55 6.41 11.05 -18.86
CA ALA A 55 7.52 11.02 -19.82
C ALA A 55 7.49 12.19 -20.81
N SER A 56 6.32 12.79 -21.02
CA SER A 56 6.09 13.90 -21.96
C SER A 56 6.76 15.21 -21.56
N ASP A 57 6.70 15.55 -20.26
CA ASP A 57 7.24 16.79 -19.73
C ASP A 57 8.43 16.57 -18.76
N ARG A 58 8.56 15.38 -18.22
CA ARG A 58 9.60 14.98 -17.25
C ARG A 58 9.59 15.81 -15.97
N VAL A 59 8.43 16.34 -15.62
CA VAL A 59 8.24 17.14 -14.40
C VAL A 59 7.72 16.23 -13.29
N GLU A 60 8.42 16.20 -12.18
CA GLU A 60 7.95 15.53 -10.98
C GLU A 60 6.87 16.37 -10.30
N ARG A 61 5.76 15.75 -9.91
CA ARG A 61 4.74 16.38 -9.08
C ARG A 61 4.27 15.45 -7.97
N ILE A 62 3.92 16.02 -6.84
CA ILE A 62 3.29 15.28 -5.76
C ILE A 62 1.81 15.07 -6.08
N VAL A 63 1.33 13.84 -5.86
CA VAL A 63 -0.06 13.45 -6.06
C VAL A 63 -0.78 13.32 -4.73
N VAL A 64 -0.10 12.74 -3.74
CA VAL A 64 -0.59 12.64 -2.36
C VAL A 64 0.47 13.17 -1.44
N ASP A 65 0.14 14.26 -0.74
CA ASP A 65 1.00 14.83 0.29
C ASP A 65 1.19 13.85 1.46
N PRO A 66 2.39 13.80 2.06
CA PRO A 66 2.62 12.96 3.22
C PRO A 66 1.76 13.42 4.39
N THR A 67 0.90 12.54 4.87
CA THR A 67 0.07 12.73 6.07
C THR A 67 0.50 11.78 7.16
N ASP A 68 0.11 12.04 8.41
CA ASP A 68 0.30 11.07 9.48
C ASP A 68 -0.63 9.86 9.27
N ASP A 69 -0.10 8.66 9.49
CA ASP A 69 -0.81 7.40 9.24
C ASP A 69 -2.00 7.15 10.18
N GLY A 70 -2.09 7.86 11.28
CA GLY A 70 -3.01 7.52 12.35
C GLY A 70 -2.66 6.17 12.99
N GLU A 71 -3.65 5.47 13.52
CA GLU A 71 -3.46 4.17 14.15
C GLU A 71 -3.35 3.05 13.10
N LEU A 72 -2.23 2.31 13.12
CA LEU A 72 -1.98 1.19 12.21
C LEU A 72 -2.78 -0.05 12.62
N THR A 73 -3.34 -0.75 11.62
CA THR A 73 -3.92 -2.08 11.84
C THR A 73 -2.87 -3.10 12.26
N ALA A 74 -3.29 -4.19 12.90
CA ALA A 74 -2.37 -5.27 13.29
C ALA A 74 -1.66 -5.88 12.06
N ALA A 75 -2.38 -6.07 10.95
CA ALA A 75 -1.82 -6.62 9.71
C ALA A 75 -0.78 -5.67 9.08
N GLU A 76 -1.07 -4.37 9.04
CA GLU A 76 -0.14 -3.38 8.50
C GLU A 76 1.09 -3.22 9.41
N ARG A 77 0.90 -3.24 10.73
CA ARG A 77 2.02 -3.21 11.69
C ARG A 77 2.94 -4.41 11.48
N ALA A 78 2.40 -5.62 11.41
CA ALA A 78 3.17 -6.83 11.15
C ALA A 78 3.91 -6.77 9.80
N ARG A 79 3.26 -6.26 8.74
CA ARG A 79 3.89 -6.05 7.43
C ARG A 79 5.07 -5.08 7.52
N ARG A 80 4.90 -3.92 8.17
CA ARG A 80 5.97 -2.92 8.33
C ARG A 80 7.13 -3.44 9.15
N GLU A 81 6.87 -4.19 10.22
CA GLU A 81 7.92 -4.83 11.03
C GLU A 81 8.76 -5.80 10.20
N ARG A 82 8.12 -6.66 9.40
CA ARG A 82 8.81 -7.60 8.50
C ARG A 82 9.64 -6.90 7.43
N LEU A 83 9.10 -5.85 6.83
CA LEU A 83 9.80 -5.05 5.84
C LEU A 83 10.83 -4.09 6.45
N ARG A 84 10.88 -3.99 7.79
CA ARG A 84 11.66 -2.97 8.51
C ARG A 84 11.34 -1.56 7.99
N GLU A 85 10.06 -1.32 7.68
CA GLU A 85 9.58 -0.03 7.17
C GLU A 85 9.48 0.98 8.32
N GLY A 86 10.37 1.94 8.32
CA GLY A 86 10.40 3.02 9.31
C GLY A 86 9.76 4.33 8.80
N ALA A 87 9.26 4.35 7.57
CA ALA A 87 8.55 5.51 7.04
C ALA A 87 7.08 5.49 7.47
N SER A 88 6.45 6.66 7.43
CA SER A 88 5.02 6.88 7.64
C SER A 88 4.40 7.54 6.39
N GLY A 89 3.11 7.80 6.39
CA GLY A 89 2.39 8.31 5.23
C GLY A 89 2.06 7.19 4.23
N VAL A 90 2.14 7.46 2.94
CA VAL A 90 1.93 6.45 1.91
C VAL A 90 3.16 5.55 1.82
N VAL A 91 3.09 4.34 2.38
CA VAL A 91 4.20 3.39 2.39
C VAL A 91 4.06 2.26 1.37
N SER A 92 2.85 2.07 0.86
CA SER A 92 2.56 1.15 -0.25
C SER A 92 1.35 1.65 -1.03
N TYR A 93 1.31 1.34 -2.32
CA TYR A 93 0.20 1.67 -3.20
C TYR A 93 0.13 0.66 -4.34
N ALA A 94 -0.98 0.67 -5.06
CA ALA A 94 -1.14 0.00 -6.35
C ALA A 94 -1.86 0.93 -7.32
N ALA A 95 -1.54 0.81 -8.62
CA ALA A 95 -2.13 1.60 -9.69
C ALA A 95 -2.88 0.71 -10.69
N ASP A 96 -3.81 1.31 -11.42
CA ASP A 96 -4.36 0.74 -12.65
C ASP A 96 -3.29 0.74 -13.77
N ASP A 97 -3.56 0.10 -14.89
CA ASP A 97 -2.61 -0.01 -16.00
C ASP A 97 -2.26 1.36 -16.63
N ALA A 98 -3.21 2.29 -16.62
CA ALA A 98 -2.99 3.64 -17.13
C ALA A 98 -2.26 4.56 -16.14
N GLY A 99 -2.14 4.17 -14.86
CA GLY A 99 -1.57 5.01 -13.80
C GLY A 99 -2.41 6.25 -13.49
N ARG A 100 -3.73 6.18 -13.71
CA ARG A 100 -4.66 7.27 -13.40
C ARG A 100 -5.34 7.10 -12.06
N VAL A 101 -5.60 5.86 -11.68
CA VAL A 101 -6.23 5.50 -10.42
C VAL A 101 -5.22 4.77 -9.54
N VAL A 102 -4.97 5.32 -8.36
CA VAL A 102 -4.09 4.69 -7.37
C VAL A 102 -4.87 4.42 -6.09
N ALA A 103 -4.74 3.21 -5.56
CA ALA A 103 -5.29 2.84 -4.26
C ALA A 103 -4.17 2.64 -3.23
N TYR A 104 -4.41 3.08 -2.00
CA TYR A 104 -3.50 2.91 -0.88
C TYR A 104 -4.27 2.84 0.44
N ALA A 105 -3.65 2.29 1.46
CA ALA A 105 -4.19 2.28 2.82
C ALA A 105 -3.52 3.36 3.66
N ALA A 106 -4.32 4.21 4.32
CA ALA A 106 -3.86 5.22 5.26
C ALA A 106 -4.60 5.06 6.60
N GLY A 107 -3.89 4.72 7.67
CA GLY A 107 -4.50 4.44 8.98
C GLY A 107 -5.57 3.33 8.92
N GLY A 108 -5.40 2.35 8.05
CA GLY A 108 -6.36 1.26 7.83
C GLY A 108 -7.57 1.64 6.98
N ARG A 109 -7.68 2.88 6.51
CA ARG A 109 -8.74 3.35 5.60
C ARG A 109 -8.33 3.13 4.16
N LEU A 110 -9.30 2.77 3.32
CA LEU A 110 -9.09 2.64 1.87
C LEU A 110 -9.22 4.01 1.22
N CYS A 111 -8.11 4.48 0.66
CA CYS A 111 -8.05 5.72 -0.10
C CYS A 111 -7.79 5.42 -1.58
N VAL A 112 -8.47 6.16 -2.43
CA VAL A 112 -8.25 6.19 -3.87
C VAL A 112 -7.90 7.62 -4.27
N VAL A 113 -6.92 7.78 -5.15
CA VAL A 113 -6.56 9.07 -5.73
C VAL A 113 -6.65 9.01 -7.24
N ASP A 114 -7.25 10.03 -7.83
CA ASP A 114 -7.12 10.33 -9.26
C ASP A 114 -5.80 11.08 -9.47
N VAL A 115 -4.87 10.49 -10.21
CA VAL A 115 -3.50 10.99 -10.35
C VAL A 115 -3.47 12.31 -11.14
N ASP A 116 -4.39 12.52 -12.06
CA ASP A 116 -4.39 13.71 -12.92
C ASP A 116 -4.90 14.95 -12.16
N SER A 117 -5.98 14.79 -11.38
CA SER A 117 -6.55 15.87 -10.57
C SER A 117 -5.92 16.02 -9.19
N GLY A 118 -5.32 14.96 -8.64
CA GLY A 118 -4.86 14.88 -7.26
C GLY A 118 -6.01 14.72 -6.23
N GLU A 119 -7.25 14.47 -6.68
CA GLU A 119 -8.39 14.28 -5.80
C GLU A 119 -8.28 12.96 -5.06
N VAL A 120 -8.25 13.01 -3.73
CA VAL A 120 -8.22 11.84 -2.84
C VAL A 120 -9.60 11.62 -2.26
N ARG A 121 -10.07 10.37 -2.30
CA ARG A 121 -11.35 9.93 -1.72
C ARG A 121 -11.14 8.73 -0.81
N GLU A 122 -11.84 8.70 0.32
CA GLU A 122 -12.04 7.51 1.11
C GLU A 122 -13.23 6.74 0.53
N VAL A 123 -13.01 5.54 0.02
CA VAL A 123 -14.02 4.82 -0.77
C VAL A 123 -14.62 3.61 -0.05
N SER A 124 -14.24 3.37 1.20
CA SER A 124 -14.83 2.31 2.03
C SER A 124 -14.93 2.77 3.47
N SER A 125 -16.02 2.43 4.14
CA SER A 125 -16.17 2.60 5.59
C SER A 125 -15.45 1.51 6.39
N ALA A 126 -14.91 0.50 5.74
CA ALA A 126 -14.15 -0.56 6.40
C ALA A 126 -12.85 0.00 6.99
N THR A 127 -12.66 -0.18 8.29
CA THR A 127 -11.39 0.05 8.97
C THR A 127 -10.55 -1.23 8.86
N ALA A 128 -9.24 -1.14 8.86
CA ALA A 128 -8.34 -2.28 8.69
C ALA A 128 -8.22 -2.81 7.24
N CYS A 129 -8.32 -1.92 6.25
CA CYS A 129 -7.99 -2.22 4.87
C CYS A 129 -6.51 -2.64 4.73
N PHE A 130 -6.28 -3.71 3.97
CA PHE A 130 -4.95 -4.22 3.67
C PHE A 130 -4.80 -4.52 2.18
N ASP A 131 -3.63 -4.20 1.62
CA ASP A 131 -3.21 -4.46 0.24
C ASP A 131 -4.26 -4.06 -0.83
N PRO A 132 -4.76 -2.80 -0.84
CA PRO A 132 -5.74 -2.37 -1.82
C PRO A 132 -5.12 -2.29 -3.22
N ARG A 133 -5.89 -2.77 -4.24
CA ARG A 133 -5.44 -2.78 -5.64
C ARG A 133 -6.57 -2.44 -6.59
N PRO A 134 -6.41 -1.41 -7.44
CA PRO A 134 -7.33 -1.17 -8.52
C PRO A 134 -7.34 -2.34 -9.50
N ASP A 135 -8.44 -2.53 -10.20
CA ASP A 135 -8.46 -3.37 -11.40
C ASP A 135 -7.68 -2.68 -12.55
N PRO A 136 -7.28 -3.41 -13.61
CA PRO A 136 -6.52 -2.84 -14.71
C PRO A 136 -7.19 -1.64 -15.41
N THR A 137 -8.53 -1.55 -15.34
CA THR A 137 -9.31 -0.47 -15.98
C THR A 137 -9.46 0.78 -15.10
N GLY A 138 -9.11 0.68 -13.80
CA GLY A 138 -9.28 1.76 -12.84
C GLY A 138 -10.74 2.01 -12.42
N SER A 139 -11.61 1.01 -12.57
CA SER A 139 -13.04 1.14 -12.25
C SER A 139 -13.36 0.68 -10.83
N ARG A 140 -12.65 -0.32 -10.33
CA ARG A 140 -12.88 -0.96 -9.03
C ARG A 140 -11.59 -1.15 -8.26
N VAL A 141 -11.70 -1.30 -6.95
CA VAL A 141 -10.60 -1.63 -6.05
C VAL A 141 -10.95 -2.89 -5.28
N ALA A 142 -10.08 -3.91 -5.33
CA ALA A 142 -10.12 -5.02 -4.40
C ALA A 142 -9.24 -4.71 -3.19
N PHE A 143 -9.64 -5.20 -2.02
CA PHE A 143 -8.88 -5.06 -0.78
C PHE A 143 -9.23 -6.16 0.21
N VAL A 144 -8.31 -6.46 1.12
CA VAL A 144 -8.55 -7.40 2.21
C VAL A 144 -9.06 -6.64 3.44
N HIS A 145 -10.13 -7.14 4.04
CA HIS A 145 -10.66 -6.69 5.31
C HIS A 145 -10.80 -7.88 6.27
N GLY A 146 -9.97 -7.91 7.31
CA GLY A 146 -9.90 -9.08 8.20
C GLY A 146 -9.45 -10.34 7.45
N THR A 147 -10.36 -11.31 7.34
CA THR A 147 -10.14 -12.59 6.61
C THR A 147 -10.82 -12.62 5.24
N GLU A 148 -11.53 -11.57 4.86
CA GLU A 148 -12.35 -11.48 3.66
C GLU A 148 -11.64 -10.70 2.55
N LEU A 149 -11.93 -11.05 1.30
CA LEU A 149 -11.64 -10.21 0.14
C LEU A 149 -12.90 -9.45 -0.27
N LYS A 150 -12.77 -8.15 -0.40
CA LYS A 150 -13.84 -7.23 -0.83
C LYS A 150 -13.48 -6.51 -2.12
N VAL A 151 -14.50 -6.03 -2.81
CA VAL A 151 -14.40 -5.14 -3.97
C VAL A 151 -15.35 -3.97 -3.78
N VAL A 152 -14.93 -2.79 -4.21
CA VAL A 152 -15.70 -1.55 -4.20
C VAL A 152 -15.45 -0.78 -5.49
N GLU A 153 -16.44 -0.05 -6.01
CA GLU A 153 -16.23 0.89 -7.12
C GLU A 153 -15.35 2.07 -6.67
N VAL A 154 -14.60 2.68 -7.57
CA VAL A 154 -13.69 3.80 -7.23
C VAL A 154 -14.39 5.07 -6.74
N ASP A 155 -15.71 5.15 -6.89
CA ASP A 155 -16.55 6.21 -6.33
C ASP A 155 -17.08 5.89 -4.92
N GLY A 156 -16.76 4.70 -4.39
CA GLY A 156 -17.21 4.21 -3.09
C GLY A 156 -18.55 3.45 -3.12
N SER A 157 -19.17 3.31 -4.27
CA SER A 157 -20.42 2.53 -4.42
C SER A 157 -20.14 1.03 -4.53
N ASP A 158 -21.19 0.22 -4.40
CA ASP A 158 -21.22 -1.23 -4.62
C ASP A 158 -20.11 -2.02 -3.88
N GLU A 159 -19.84 -1.64 -2.61
CA GLU A 159 -18.93 -2.44 -1.77
C GLU A 159 -19.55 -3.81 -1.50
N ARG A 160 -18.82 -4.87 -1.81
CA ARG A 160 -19.27 -6.25 -1.61
C ARG A 160 -18.14 -7.19 -1.23
N VAL A 161 -18.48 -8.24 -0.48
CA VAL A 161 -17.60 -9.38 -0.22
C VAL A 161 -17.59 -10.28 -1.46
N VAL A 162 -16.40 -10.63 -1.96
CA VAL A 162 -16.21 -11.53 -3.10
C VAL A 162 -15.65 -12.87 -2.70
N ALA A 163 -14.99 -12.96 -1.54
CA ALA A 163 -14.55 -14.22 -0.96
C ALA A 163 -14.52 -14.11 0.57
N SER A 164 -15.14 -15.07 1.25
CA SER A 164 -15.13 -15.23 2.71
C SER A 164 -15.32 -16.70 3.10
N ASP A 165 -15.08 -17.01 4.37
CA ASP A 165 -15.29 -18.33 4.94
C ASP A 165 -15.84 -18.15 6.37
N PRO A 166 -16.75 -19.02 6.84
CA PRO A 166 -17.26 -18.94 8.21
C PRO A 166 -16.21 -19.35 9.26
N GLU A 167 -15.16 -20.06 8.85
CA GLU A 167 -14.08 -20.49 9.75
C GLU A 167 -13.07 -19.36 9.96
N GLU A 168 -12.87 -18.93 11.20
CA GLU A 168 -11.92 -17.86 11.55
C GLU A 168 -10.46 -18.15 11.19
N THR A 169 -10.12 -19.44 11.01
CA THR A 169 -8.78 -19.89 10.61
C THR A 169 -8.53 -19.74 9.12
N VAL A 170 -9.57 -19.46 8.33
CA VAL A 170 -9.48 -19.30 6.88
C VAL A 170 -9.43 -17.83 6.52
N SER A 171 -8.48 -17.45 5.67
CA SER A 171 -8.37 -16.12 5.11
C SER A 171 -8.28 -16.14 3.58
N TRP A 172 -8.78 -15.08 2.96
CA TRP A 172 -8.79 -14.89 1.53
C TRP A 172 -8.00 -13.65 1.12
N GLY A 173 -7.24 -13.76 0.03
CA GLY A 173 -6.52 -12.62 -0.53
C GLY A 173 -5.25 -12.21 0.22
N ARG A 174 -4.82 -13.00 1.20
CA ARG A 174 -3.57 -12.79 1.95
C ARG A 174 -2.55 -13.87 1.58
N ALA A 175 -1.27 -13.51 1.64
CA ALA A 175 -0.21 -14.50 1.60
C ALA A 175 -0.14 -15.26 2.93
N GLU A 176 0.13 -16.55 2.88
CA GLU A 176 0.47 -17.32 4.06
C GLU A 176 1.85 -16.94 4.62
N PHE A 177 2.16 -17.38 5.84
CA PHE A 177 3.35 -16.94 6.58
C PHE A 177 4.66 -17.14 5.81
N VAL A 178 4.88 -18.31 5.23
CA VAL A 178 6.15 -18.64 4.55
C VAL A 178 6.34 -17.77 3.29
N ALA A 179 5.27 -17.56 2.52
CA ALA A 179 5.34 -16.69 1.35
C ALA A 179 5.69 -15.25 1.73
N ALA A 180 5.14 -14.75 2.84
CA ALA A 180 5.42 -13.41 3.31
C ALA A 180 6.85 -13.27 3.86
N GLU A 181 7.32 -14.24 4.65
CA GLU A 181 8.62 -14.17 5.34
C GLU A 181 9.80 -14.55 4.44
N GLU A 182 9.65 -15.64 3.67
CA GLU A 182 10.77 -16.25 2.93
C GLU A 182 10.79 -15.85 1.46
N MET A 183 9.61 -15.58 0.86
CA MET A 183 9.50 -15.32 -0.56
C MET A 183 9.25 -13.83 -0.88
N GLY A 184 9.09 -12.97 0.14
CA GLY A 184 8.77 -11.56 -0.04
C GLY A 184 7.42 -11.31 -0.72
N ARG A 185 6.52 -12.30 -0.70
CA ARG A 185 5.21 -12.21 -1.33
C ARG A 185 4.14 -11.91 -0.28
N TYR A 186 3.69 -10.67 -0.21
CA TYR A 186 2.61 -10.22 0.69
C TYR A 186 1.24 -10.30 0.03
N ARG A 187 1.21 -10.26 -1.30
CA ARG A 187 0.02 -10.28 -2.14
C ARG A 187 -0.62 -11.67 -2.16
N GLY A 188 -1.93 -11.73 -2.00
CA GLY A 188 -2.70 -12.98 -2.05
C GLY A 188 -3.81 -13.01 -3.11
N TYR A 189 -3.92 -11.98 -3.98
CA TYR A 189 -4.91 -11.97 -5.06
C TYR A 189 -4.42 -11.17 -6.28
N TRP A 190 -5.00 -11.45 -7.43
CA TRP A 190 -4.61 -10.86 -8.71
C TRP A 190 -5.86 -10.63 -9.57
N TRP A 191 -6.02 -9.44 -10.08
CA TRP A 191 -7.01 -9.15 -11.11
C TRP A 191 -6.64 -9.84 -12.41
N ALA A 192 -7.65 -10.34 -13.14
CA ALA A 192 -7.49 -10.70 -14.54
C ALA A 192 -7.27 -9.43 -15.38
N PRO A 193 -6.59 -9.52 -16.54
CA PRO A 193 -6.30 -8.34 -17.37
C PRO A 193 -7.54 -7.57 -17.83
N ASP A 194 -8.69 -8.23 -17.93
CA ASP A 194 -9.98 -7.62 -18.30
C ASP A 194 -10.69 -6.95 -17.11
N GLY A 195 -10.15 -7.08 -15.89
CA GLY A 195 -10.75 -6.56 -14.66
C GLY A 195 -12.05 -7.27 -14.23
N LEU A 196 -12.45 -8.38 -14.86
CA LEU A 196 -13.75 -9.01 -14.60
C LEU A 196 -13.68 -10.17 -13.60
N SER A 197 -12.49 -10.68 -13.31
CA SER A 197 -12.29 -11.79 -12.37
C SER A 197 -11.02 -11.63 -11.55
N LEU A 198 -10.95 -12.41 -10.47
CA LEU A 198 -9.83 -12.43 -9.53
C LEU A 198 -9.34 -13.86 -9.35
N LEU A 199 -8.02 -14.04 -9.40
CA LEU A 199 -7.37 -15.20 -8.81
C LEU A 199 -7.08 -14.88 -7.35
N VAL A 200 -7.49 -15.75 -6.42
CA VAL A 200 -7.41 -15.47 -4.98
C VAL A 200 -6.82 -16.67 -4.25
N ALA A 201 -5.84 -16.42 -3.38
CA ALA A 201 -5.32 -17.42 -2.46
C ALA A 201 -6.30 -17.61 -1.29
N ARG A 202 -6.66 -18.85 -1.00
CA ARG A 202 -7.32 -19.27 0.23
C ARG A 202 -6.28 -19.91 1.14
N VAL A 203 -6.15 -19.41 2.34
CA VAL A 203 -5.22 -19.92 3.36
C VAL A 203 -6.01 -20.43 4.53
N ASP A 204 -5.75 -21.68 4.94
CA ASP A 204 -6.34 -22.29 6.13
C ASP A 204 -5.23 -22.61 7.14
N GLU A 205 -5.26 -21.93 8.28
CA GLU A 205 -4.29 -22.09 9.36
C GLU A 205 -4.72 -23.10 10.43
N ALA A 206 -5.89 -23.76 10.28
CA ALA A 206 -6.36 -24.76 11.26
C ALA A 206 -5.35 -25.88 11.50
N PRO A 207 -4.59 -26.40 10.49
CA PRO A 207 -3.60 -27.42 10.70
C PRO A 207 -2.32 -26.93 11.41
N VAL A 208 -2.12 -25.62 11.56
CA VAL A 208 -0.90 -25.03 12.13
C VAL A 208 -0.95 -25.14 13.67
N ALA A 209 0.02 -25.84 14.24
CA ALA A 209 0.12 -25.96 15.70
C ALA A 209 0.42 -24.61 16.34
N ARG A 210 -0.38 -24.22 17.33
CA ARG A 210 -0.16 -23.00 18.15
C ARG A 210 0.68 -23.33 19.36
N TRP A 211 1.79 -22.61 19.51
CA TRP A 211 2.65 -22.70 20.68
C TRP A 211 2.48 -21.45 21.54
N TRP A 212 2.29 -21.66 22.83
CA TRP A 212 2.21 -20.57 23.81
C TRP A 212 3.54 -20.48 24.56
N ILE A 213 4.19 -19.34 24.49
CA ILE A 213 5.42 -19.05 25.26
C ILE A 213 4.97 -18.22 26.45
N ALA A 214 5.27 -18.72 27.66
CA ALA A 214 5.00 -18.04 28.93
C ALA A 214 6.13 -17.06 29.26
#